data_82f09d214546233dc38fc1e56e31073b
#
_entry.id   82f09d214546233dc38fc1e56e31073b
#
_cell.length_a   1.000
_cell.length_b   1.000
_cell.length_c   1.000
_cell.angle_alpha   90.00
_cell.angle_beta   90.00
_cell.angle_gamma   90.00
#
_symmetry.space_group_name_H-M   'P 1'
#
loop_
_entity.id
_entity.type
_entity.pdbx_description
1 polymer ?
#
loop_
_entity_poly.entity_id
_entity_poly.type
_entity_poly.pdbx_seq_one_letter_code
_entity_poly.pdbx_strand_id
1 'polypeptide(L)'
;RKESSAASDVYKRQDLVFTANSGIINGNEVLISNFKFEERRGEEQIYLKWFEDNEYNVSRIPSEYKFEGRGDAFVYGEYLVGSYGVRSDKDALLYIAKHFELEPVIAELAQEKFYHLDTCFQYFSNGHAIFYPEAFKDSSLSAFSELFELIPVSESDANELACNAVVIEDTVIFPSEKIDVIKVVEDLGLTSKVANVSEFLKSGGACQCLVIALN
;
A
#
# COMPACT_ATOMS: atom_id res chain seq x y z
N ARG A 1 32.79 -25.42 1.93
CA ARG A 1 31.57 -25.04 1.18
C ARG A 1 30.48 -24.57 2.15
N LYS A 2 30.57 -23.30 2.62
CA LYS A 2 29.58 -22.61 3.43
C LYS A 2 29.06 -21.32 2.74
N GLU A 3 29.25 -21.21 1.42
CA GLU A 3 28.87 -19.99 0.69
C GLU A 3 27.42 -20.01 0.11
N SER A 4 26.72 -21.14 0.22
CA SER A 4 25.39 -21.25 -0.40
C SER A 4 24.23 -20.76 0.47
N SER A 5 24.41 -20.59 1.78
CA SER A 5 23.30 -20.20 2.67
C SER A 5 23.02 -18.69 2.65
N ALA A 6 24.06 -17.84 2.66
CA ALA A 6 23.89 -16.39 2.65
C ALA A 6 23.33 -15.88 1.31
N ALA A 7 23.82 -16.40 0.18
CA ALA A 7 23.28 -16.06 -1.14
C ALA A 7 21.83 -16.53 -1.31
N SER A 8 21.47 -17.72 -0.78
CA SER A 8 20.08 -18.19 -0.82
C SER A 8 19.13 -17.35 0.04
N ASP A 9 19.60 -16.79 1.15
CA ASP A 9 18.79 -15.94 2.02
C ASP A 9 18.56 -14.55 1.42
N VAL A 10 19.52 -13.99 0.67
CA VAL A 10 19.34 -12.75 -0.09
C VAL A 10 18.36 -12.97 -1.24
N TYR A 11 18.47 -14.09 -1.97
CA TYR A 11 17.54 -14.44 -3.06
C TYR A 11 16.09 -14.66 -2.56
N LYS A 12 15.90 -15.12 -1.34
CA LYS A 12 14.57 -15.35 -0.74
C LYS A 12 13.89 -14.08 -0.22
N ARG A 13 14.57 -12.93 -0.25
CA ARG A 13 14.09 -11.66 0.32
C ARG A 13 14.16 -10.52 -0.69
N GLN A 14 13.94 -10.82 -1.97
CA GLN A 14 13.95 -9.79 -3.03
C GLN A 14 12.85 -8.74 -2.82
N ASP A 15 11.74 -9.12 -2.19
CA ASP A 15 10.60 -8.24 -1.93
C ASP A 15 10.80 -7.27 -0.76
N LEU A 16 11.92 -7.36 0.00
CA LEU A 16 12.30 -6.35 1.01
C LEU A 16 12.39 -4.93 0.46
N VAL A 17 12.58 -4.79 -0.85
CA VAL A 17 12.57 -3.49 -1.53
C VAL A 17 11.20 -2.81 -1.48
N PHE A 18 10.12 -3.58 -1.32
CA PHE A 18 8.75 -3.07 -1.21
C PHE A 18 8.42 -2.71 0.24
N THR A 19 9.03 -1.62 0.70
CA THR A 19 8.98 -1.17 2.09
C THR A 19 7.58 -0.74 2.57
N ALA A 20 6.67 -0.39 1.65
CA ALA A 20 5.27 -0.13 1.98
C ALA A 20 4.64 -1.30 2.77
N ASN A 21 5.06 -2.53 2.50
CA ASN A 21 4.53 -3.71 3.17
C ASN A 21 5.16 -4.01 4.54
N SER A 22 6.04 -3.15 5.08
CA SER A 22 6.69 -3.37 6.37
C SER A 22 5.71 -3.33 7.55
N GLY A 23 4.70 -2.48 7.48
CA GLY A 23 3.72 -2.28 8.53
C GLY A 23 2.82 -1.08 8.27
N ILE A 24 2.08 -0.67 9.28
CA ILE A 24 1.33 0.57 9.31
C ILE A 24 1.78 1.44 10.47
N ILE A 25 1.98 2.73 10.19
CA ILE A 25 2.51 3.72 11.14
C ILE A 25 1.38 4.69 11.52
N ASN A 26 1.26 4.97 12.81
CA ASN A 26 0.44 6.05 13.34
C ASN A 26 1.23 6.80 14.42
N GLY A 27 1.70 8.00 14.11
CA GLY A 27 2.64 8.73 14.98
C GLY A 27 3.94 7.95 15.19
N ASN A 28 4.28 7.69 16.45
CA ASN A 28 5.46 6.88 16.81
C ASN A 28 5.17 5.40 17.04
N GLU A 29 3.98 4.93 16.65
CA GLU A 29 3.55 3.54 16.83
C GLU A 29 3.50 2.82 15.50
N VAL A 30 3.99 1.57 15.48
CA VAL A 30 4.02 0.73 14.28
C VAL A 30 3.42 -0.64 14.59
N LEU A 31 2.45 -1.04 13.80
CA LEU A 31 1.99 -2.43 13.74
C LEU A 31 2.65 -3.11 12.54
N ILE A 32 3.51 -4.10 12.83
CA ILE A 32 4.26 -4.85 11.82
C ILE A 32 3.31 -5.78 11.05
N SER A 33 3.57 -5.90 9.74
CA SER A 33 2.87 -6.83 8.87
C SER A 33 3.00 -8.28 9.34
N ASN A 34 1.99 -9.08 9.04
CA ASN A 34 1.98 -10.54 9.15
C ASN A 34 1.63 -11.10 7.78
N PHE A 35 2.66 -11.40 7.00
CA PHE A 35 2.52 -11.77 5.60
C PHE A 35 1.71 -13.06 5.39
N LYS A 36 0.85 -13.04 4.38
CA LYS A 36 0.06 -14.20 3.95
C LYS A 36 0.97 -15.31 3.42
N PHE A 37 1.91 -14.96 2.56
CA PHE A 37 2.80 -15.91 1.91
C PHE A 37 4.09 -16.14 2.70
N GLU A 38 4.48 -17.40 2.79
CA GLU A 38 5.62 -17.85 3.60
C GLU A 38 6.94 -17.23 3.13
N GLU A 39 7.08 -16.99 1.84
CA GLU A 39 8.28 -16.42 1.22
C GLU A 39 8.63 -15.04 1.79
N ARG A 40 7.62 -14.25 2.19
CA ARG A 40 7.80 -12.92 2.75
C ARG A 40 7.88 -12.87 4.28
N ARG A 41 7.46 -13.91 4.99
CA ARG A 41 7.42 -13.90 6.47
C ARG A 41 8.77 -13.61 7.12
N GLY A 42 9.87 -13.98 6.46
CA GLY A 42 11.22 -13.65 6.94
C GLY A 42 11.54 -12.15 6.96
N GLU A 43 10.75 -11.32 6.25
CA GLU A 43 10.90 -9.85 6.22
C GLU A 43 10.42 -9.20 7.52
N GLU A 44 9.39 -9.78 8.17
CA GLU A 44 8.76 -9.23 9.37
C GLU A 44 9.76 -8.93 10.49
N GLN A 45 10.72 -9.86 10.71
CA GLN A 45 11.72 -9.68 11.76
C GLN A 45 12.75 -8.59 11.40
N ILE A 46 13.01 -8.38 10.10
CA ILE A 46 13.93 -7.34 9.62
C ILE A 46 13.28 -5.97 9.83
N TYR A 47 12.02 -5.82 9.42
CA TYR A 47 11.27 -4.58 9.61
C TYR A 47 11.07 -4.25 11.09
N LEU A 48 10.69 -5.25 11.92
CA LEU A 48 10.55 -5.08 13.36
C LEU A 48 11.83 -4.51 13.95
N LYS A 49 12.97 -5.17 13.68
CA LYS A 49 14.26 -4.71 14.20
C LYS A 49 14.60 -3.30 13.71
N TRP A 50 14.34 -2.99 12.43
CA TRP A 50 14.63 -1.67 11.88
C TRP A 50 13.83 -0.57 12.60
N PHE A 51 12.54 -0.79 12.83
CA PHE A 51 11.69 0.18 13.53
C PHE A 51 12.09 0.33 15.01
N GLU A 52 12.42 -0.76 15.71
CA GLU A 52 12.95 -0.69 17.09
C GLU A 52 14.27 0.07 17.15
N ASP A 53 15.21 -0.19 16.25
CA ASP A 53 16.49 0.51 16.17
C ASP A 53 16.33 2.01 15.84
N ASN A 54 15.20 2.43 15.28
CA ASN A 54 14.84 3.83 14.98
C ASN A 54 13.81 4.42 15.98
N GLU A 55 13.71 3.85 17.18
CA GLU A 55 12.97 4.38 18.34
C GLU A 55 11.43 4.41 18.15
N TYR A 56 10.86 3.60 17.24
CA TYR A 56 9.42 3.40 17.15
C TYR A 56 8.92 2.43 18.23
N ASN A 57 7.69 2.65 18.68
CA ASN A 57 6.95 1.70 19.52
C ASN A 57 6.36 0.62 18.62
N VAL A 58 7.01 -0.54 18.57
CA VAL A 58 6.64 -1.61 17.65
C VAL A 58 5.76 -2.64 18.32
N SER A 59 4.65 -2.97 17.68
CA SER A 59 3.75 -4.04 18.08
C SER A 59 3.44 -4.97 16.91
N ARG A 60 2.94 -6.17 17.23
CA ARG A 60 2.49 -7.16 16.23
C ARG A 60 0.98 -7.27 16.30
N ILE A 61 0.36 -7.49 15.15
CA ILE A 61 -1.04 -7.93 15.10
C ILE A 61 -1.13 -9.40 15.56
N PRO A 62 -2.29 -9.88 16.01
CA PRO A 62 -2.49 -11.29 16.33
C PRO A 62 -2.12 -12.21 15.17
N SER A 63 -1.43 -13.31 15.46
CA SER A 63 -0.82 -14.19 14.45
C SER A 63 -1.82 -14.88 13.52
N GLU A 64 -3.07 -15.00 13.94
CA GLU A 64 -4.18 -15.53 13.16
C GLU A 64 -4.60 -14.62 12.00
N TYR A 65 -4.36 -13.32 12.08
CA TYR A 65 -4.74 -12.34 11.06
C TYR A 65 -3.60 -12.11 10.07
N LYS A 66 -3.93 -11.98 8.79
CA LYS A 66 -2.99 -11.56 7.75
C LYS A 66 -3.15 -10.08 7.45
N PHE A 67 -2.02 -9.40 7.31
CA PHE A 67 -1.94 -7.98 7.01
C PHE A 67 -0.61 -7.63 6.32
N GLU A 68 -0.67 -6.88 5.24
CA GLU A 68 0.50 -6.55 4.43
C GLU A 68 0.79 -5.02 4.35
N GLY A 69 0.69 -4.37 5.53
CA GLY A 69 1.18 -3.01 5.75
C GLY A 69 0.44 -1.91 4.99
N ARG A 70 1.18 -0.84 4.67
CA ARG A 70 0.71 0.33 3.90
C ARG A 70 0.18 -0.06 2.52
N GLY A 71 0.59 -1.20 1.98
CA GLY A 71 0.02 -1.73 0.74
C GLY A 71 -1.50 -1.90 0.81
N ASP A 72 -2.03 -2.33 1.96
CA ASP A 72 -3.47 -2.59 2.15
C ASP A 72 -4.18 -1.57 3.04
N ALA A 73 -3.48 -0.73 3.80
CA ALA A 73 -4.14 0.26 4.65
C ALA A 73 -3.27 1.48 4.95
N PHE A 74 -3.91 2.62 5.18
CA PHE A 74 -3.26 3.86 5.62
C PHE A 74 -4.15 4.65 6.58
N VAL A 75 -3.52 5.51 7.38
CA VAL A 75 -4.22 6.43 8.27
C VAL A 75 -4.56 7.71 7.50
N TYR A 76 -5.81 8.16 7.59
CA TYR A 76 -6.29 9.41 7.00
C TYR A 76 -7.16 10.17 8.01
N GLY A 77 -6.56 11.14 8.69
CA GLY A 77 -7.21 11.83 9.80
C GLY A 77 -7.59 10.85 10.92
N GLU A 78 -8.88 10.76 11.22
CA GLU A 78 -9.45 9.83 12.21
C GLU A 78 -9.85 8.46 11.63
N TYR A 79 -9.52 8.20 10.36
CA TYR A 79 -9.93 7.00 9.64
C TYR A 79 -8.77 6.05 9.38
N LEU A 80 -9.04 4.75 9.49
CA LEU A 80 -8.24 3.70 8.86
C LEU A 80 -8.86 3.37 7.51
N VAL A 81 -8.24 3.83 6.43
CA VAL A 81 -8.68 3.48 5.07
C VAL A 81 -7.94 2.23 4.62
N GLY A 82 -8.67 1.20 4.17
CA GLY A 82 -8.02 -0.07 3.85
C GLY A 82 -8.79 -0.98 2.92
N SER A 83 -8.12 -2.04 2.44
CA SER A 83 -8.72 -3.09 1.65
C SER A 83 -8.39 -4.48 2.18
N TYR A 84 -9.27 -5.44 1.90
CA TYR A 84 -9.14 -6.84 2.30
C TYR A 84 -9.59 -7.80 1.19
N GLY A 85 -9.38 -9.10 1.40
CA GLY A 85 -9.89 -10.17 0.54
C GLY A 85 -8.83 -10.88 -0.28
N VAL A 86 -7.73 -10.22 -0.65
CA VAL A 86 -6.63 -10.88 -1.40
C VAL A 86 -5.44 -11.17 -0.50
N ARG A 87 -4.84 -10.16 0.12
CA ARG A 87 -3.66 -10.31 0.99
C ARG A 87 -3.98 -10.13 2.46
N SER A 88 -4.69 -9.08 2.81
CA SER A 88 -5.05 -8.79 4.18
C SER A 88 -6.45 -9.30 4.53
N ASP A 89 -6.64 -9.64 5.80
CA ASP A 89 -7.92 -10.08 6.36
C ASP A 89 -8.72 -8.87 6.84
N LYS A 90 -10.06 -8.95 6.71
CA LYS A 90 -10.96 -7.92 7.24
C LYS A 90 -10.76 -7.72 8.75
N ASP A 91 -10.63 -8.81 9.48
CA ASP A 91 -10.48 -8.78 10.94
C ASP A 91 -9.14 -8.15 11.38
N ALA A 92 -8.09 -8.25 10.55
CA ALA A 92 -6.85 -7.53 10.76
C ALA A 92 -7.07 -6.02 10.73
N LEU A 93 -7.79 -5.51 9.72
CA LEU A 93 -8.09 -4.07 9.59
C LEU A 93 -8.95 -3.57 10.75
N LEU A 94 -9.96 -4.35 11.17
CA LEU A 94 -10.79 -4.01 12.34
C LEU A 94 -9.98 -3.99 13.63
N TYR A 95 -9.04 -4.92 13.80
CA TYR A 95 -8.11 -4.93 14.93
C TYR A 95 -7.22 -3.68 14.92
N ILE A 96 -6.63 -3.32 13.77
CA ILE A 96 -5.76 -2.15 13.61
C ILE A 96 -6.54 -0.86 13.90
N ALA A 97 -7.75 -0.72 13.34
CA ALA A 97 -8.60 0.44 13.58
C ALA A 97 -8.91 0.61 15.07
N LYS A 98 -9.26 -0.47 15.75
CA LYS A 98 -9.49 -0.47 17.19
C LYS A 98 -8.24 -0.13 18.00
N HIS A 99 -7.07 -0.66 17.59
CA HIS A 99 -5.80 -0.46 18.28
C HIS A 99 -5.36 1.02 18.23
N PHE A 100 -5.55 1.67 17.09
CA PHE A 100 -5.22 3.09 16.89
C PHE A 100 -6.39 4.06 17.19
N GLU A 101 -7.52 3.55 17.69
CA GLU A 101 -8.73 4.33 17.94
C GLU A 101 -9.24 5.10 16.69
N LEU A 102 -9.14 4.45 15.52
CA LEU A 102 -9.56 5.00 14.22
C LEU A 102 -10.90 4.40 13.77
N GLU A 103 -11.65 5.15 12.96
CA GLU A 103 -12.86 4.65 12.30
C GLU A 103 -12.49 3.85 11.04
N PRO A 104 -12.91 2.58 10.88
CA PRO A 104 -12.55 1.78 9.73
C PRO A 104 -13.40 2.12 8.50
N VAL A 105 -12.75 2.55 7.41
CA VAL A 105 -13.33 2.75 6.08
C VAL A 105 -12.65 1.75 5.15
N ILE A 106 -13.30 0.59 4.94
CA ILE A 106 -12.66 -0.57 4.32
C ILE A 106 -13.47 -1.10 3.14
N ALA A 107 -12.76 -1.51 2.07
CA ALA A 107 -13.34 -2.06 0.85
C ALA A 107 -12.81 -3.48 0.57
N GLU A 108 -13.62 -4.31 -0.11
CA GLU A 108 -13.21 -5.65 -0.52
C GLU A 108 -12.66 -5.63 -1.94
N LEU A 109 -11.46 -6.18 -2.13
CA LEU A 109 -10.86 -6.39 -3.45
C LEU A 109 -11.51 -7.58 -4.15
N ALA A 110 -11.75 -7.43 -5.46
CA ALA A 110 -12.41 -8.43 -6.29
C ALA A 110 -11.45 -9.25 -7.15
N GLN A 111 -10.23 -8.76 -7.41
CA GLN A 111 -9.30 -9.34 -8.37
C GLN A 111 -7.92 -9.59 -7.76
N GLU A 112 -7.38 -10.78 -7.99
CA GLU A 112 -6.03 -11.15 -7.55
C GLU A 112 -4.91 -10.33 -8.24
N LYS A 113 -5.18 -9.76 -9.41
CA LYS A 113 -4.24 -8.90 -10.12
C LYS A 113 -3.93 -7.61 -9.35
N PHE A 114 -4.94 -7.05 -8.71
CA PHE A 114 -4.81 -5.86 -7.86
C PHE A 114 -4.84 -6.30 -6.40
N TYR A 115 -3.75 -6.93 -5.98
CA TYR A 115 -3.67 -7.68 -4.73
C TYR A 115 -3.52 -6.82 -3.47
N HIS A 116 -3.17 -5.53 -3.61
CA HIS A 116 -3.12 -4.54 -2.55
C HIS A 116 -3.92 -3.30 -2.93
N LEU A 117 -4.36 -2.54 -1.93
CA LEU A 117 -5.06 -1.27 -2.12
C LEU A 117 -4.23 -0.29 -2.94
N ASP A 118 -2.94 -0.17 -2.65
CA ASP A 118 -2.02 0.75 -3.31
C ASP A 118 -1.78 0.46 -4.80
N THR A 119 -2.20 -0.71 -5.29
CA THR A 119 -2.15 -1.05 -6.73
C THR A 119 -3.36 -0.52 -7.51
N CYS A 120 -4.45 -0.18 -6.82
CA CYS A 120 -5.72 0.20 -7.45
C CYS A 120 -6.42 1.41 -6.83
N PHE A 121 -5.80 2.06 -5.84
CA PHE A 121 -6.32 3.27 -5.20
C PHE A 121 -5.17 4.18 -4.73
N GLN A 122 -5.29 5.49 -5.01
CA GLN A 122 -4.39 6.51 -4.48
C GLN A 122 -5.16 7.80 -4.22
N TYR A 123 -5.05 8.34 -3.01
CA TYR A 123 -5.62 9.63 -2.62
C TYR A 123 -4.61 10.77 -2.77
N PHE A 124 -5.13 12.01 -2.86
CA PHE A 124 -4.37 13.25 -2.98
C PHE A 124 -4.67 14.20 -1.82
N SER A 125 -3.80 15.19 -1.62
CA SER A 125 -3.91 16.20 -0.57
C SER A 125 -5.19 17.05 -0.66
N ASN A 126 -5.76 17.20 -1.87
CA ASN A 126 -6.93 18.00 -2.16
C ASN A 126 -8.29 17.26 -2.02
N GLY A 127 -8.31 16.08 -1.43
CA GLY A 127 -9.54 15.31 -1.18
C GLY A 127 -10.02 14.47 -2.36
N HIS A 128 -9.30 14.46 -3.50
CA HIS A 128 -9.58 13.55 -4.61
C HIS A 128 -8.83 12.24 -4.45
N ALA A 129 -9.30 11.19 -5.12
CA ALA A 129 -8.56 9.93 -5.24
C ALA A 129 -8.79 9.30 -6.62
N ILE A 130 -7.73 8.75 -7.20
CA ILE A 130 -7.83 7.89 -8.38
C ILE A 130 -7.99 6.44 -7.95
N PHE A 131 -8.81 5.69 -8.68
CA PHE A 131 -9.06 4.30 -8.39
C PHE A 131 -9.45 3.52 -9.64
N TYR A 132 -9.19 2.20 -9.63
CA TYR A 132 -9.66 1.30 -10.68
C TYR A 132 -10.94 0.58 -10.20
N PRO A 133 -12.13 0.90 -10.75
CA PRO A 133 -13.41 0.40 -10.25
C PRO A 133 -13.50 -1.12 -10.18
N GLU A 134 -13.02 -1.81 -11.22
CA GLU A 134 -13.13 -3.26 -11.35
C GLU A 134 -12.25 -4.05 -10.38
N ALA A 135 -11.31 -3.36 -9.69
CA ALA A 135 -10.50 -3.98 -8.63
C ALA A 135 -11.30 -4.24 -7.35
N PHE A 136 -12.46 -3.61 -7.20
CA PHE A 136 -13.27 -3.66 -5.98
C PHE A 136 -14.58 -4.41 -6.21
N LYS A 137 -15.15 -4.98 -5.14
CA LYS A 137 -16.54 -5.43 -5.17
C LYS A 137 -17.49 -4.22 -5.11
N ASP A 138 -18.51 -4.19 -5.98
CA ASP A 138 -19.40 -3.05 -6.19
C ASP A 138 -19.97 -2.43 -4.91
N SER A 139 -20.30 -3.27 -3.91
CA SER A 139 -20.91 -2.81 -2.65
C SER A 139 -19.94 -2.14 -1.68
N SER A 140 -18.63 -2.19 -1.94
CA SER A 140 -17.62 -1.73 -0.97
C SER A 140 -17.04 -0.34 -1.25
N LEU A 141 -17.20 0.18 -2.48
CA LEU A 141 -16.67 1.50 -2.86
C LEU A 141 -17.42 2.68 -2.23
N SER A 142 -18.67 2.50 -1.81
CA SER A 142 -19.47 3.59 -1.21
C SER A 142 -18.78 4.20 0.02
N ALA A 143 -18.07 3.39 0.82
CA ALA A 143 -17.35 3.89 1.98
C ALA A 143 -16.23 4.88 1.62
N PHE A 144 -15.51 4.63 0.52
CA PHE A 144 -14.46 5.56 0.07
C PHE A 144 -15.01 6.87 -0.50
N SER A 145 -16.20 6.84 -1.12
CA SER A 145 -16.83 8.04 -1.66
C SER A 145 -17.34 9.01 -0.58
N GLU A 146 -17.41 8.58 0.67
CA GLU A 146 -17.71 9.46 1.80
C GLU A 146 -16.50 10.33 2.19
N LEU A 147 -15.29 9.87 1.90
CA LEU A 147 -14.05 10.56 2.25
C LEU A 147 -13.39 11.28 1.06
N PHE A 148 -13.57 10.75 -0.16
CA PHE A 148 -12.84 11.21 -1.33
C PHE A 148 -13.76 11.46 -2.52
N GLU A 149 -13.45 12.46 -3.33
CA GLU A 149 -13.99 12.57 -4.69
C GLU A 149 -13.24 11.56 -5.60
N LEU A 150 -13.97 10.50 -5.98
CA LEU A 150 -13.41 9.35 -6.67
C LEU A 150 -13.33 9.56 -8.18
N ILE A 151 -12.14 9.42 -8.76
CA ILE A 151 -11.85 9.56 -10.19
C ILE A 151 -11.45 8.18 -10.73
N PRO A 152 -12.29 7.57 -11.60
CA PRO A 152 -11.95 6.26 -12.15
C PRO A 152 -10.80 6.36 -13.15
N VAL A 153 -9.85 5.41 -13.06
CA VAL A 153 -8.83 5.23 -14.08
C VAL A 153 -9.25 4.16 -15.09
N SER A 154 -8.71 4.26 -16.30
CA SER A 154 -8.92 3.26 -17.36
C SER A 154 -8.20 1.95 -17.02
N GLU A 155 -8.61 0.85 -17.67
CA GLU A 155 -7.88 -0.43 -17.58
C GLU A 155 -6.43 -0.29 -18.06
N SER A 156 -6.17 0.55 -19.08
CA SER A 156 -4.83 0.84 -19.55
C SER A 156 -3.97 1.45 -18.46
N ASP A 157 -4.48 2.48 -17.78
CA ASP A 157 -3.80 3.16 -16.68
C ASP A 157 -3.58 2.22 -15.48
N ALA A 158 -4.60 1.42 -15.16
CA ALA A 158 -4.50 0.44 -14.08
C ALA A 158 -3.42 -0.62 -14.37
N ASN A 159 -3.27 -1.03 -15.64
CA ASN A 159 -2.22 -1.97 -16.07
C ASN A 159 -0.80 -1.38 -15.98
N GLU A 160 -0.65 -0.06 -16.09
CA GLU A 160 0.60 0.67 -15.86
C GLU A 160 0.79 1.02 -14.37
N LEU A 161 -0.07 0.50 -13.48
CA LEU A 161 -0.09 0.79 -12.04
C LEU A 161 -0.21 2.29 -11.71
N ALA A 162 -1.07 3.02 -12.41
CA ALA A 162 -1.31 4.45 -12.18
C ALA A 162 -1.61 4.79 -10.73
N CYS A 163 -2.38 3.95 -10.04
CA CYS A 163 -2.73 4.14 -8.64
C CYS A 163 -1.57 3.86 -7.67
N ASN A 164 -0.49 3.20 -8.13
CA ASN A 164 0.70 2.98 -7.30
C ASN A 164 1.66 4.18 -7.39
N ALA A 165 1.10 5.39 -7.40
CA ALA A 165 1.84 6.66 -7.37
C ALA A 165 2.19 7.06 -5.94
N VAL A 166 3.28 7.79 -5.77
CA VAL A 166 3.67 8.43 -4.50
C VAL A 166 3.19 9.87 -4.49
N VAL A 167 2.54 10.29 -3.42
CA VAL A 167 2.10 11.68 -3.21
C VAL A 167 2.95 12.32 -2.14
N ILE A 168 3.56 13.45 -2.47
CA ILE A 168 4.34 14.30 -1.54
C ILE A 168 3.80 15.71 -1.70
N GLU A 169 3.06 16.18 -0.70
CA GLU A 169 2.36 17.46 -0.74
C GLU A 169 1.46 17.52 -2.00
N ASP A 170 1.69 18.46 -2.91
CA ASP A 170 0.94 18.63 -4.15
C ASP A 170 1.61 17.95 -5.37
N THR A 171 2.66 17.16 -5.14
CA THR A 171 3.36 16.43 -6.19
C THR A 171 2.99 14.96 -6.20
N VAL A 172 2.54 14.46 -7.36
CA VAL A 172 2.20 13.06 -7.62
C VAL A 172 3.26 12.44 -8.52
N ILE A 173 3.93 11.39 -8.07
CA ILE A 173 5.01 10.69 -8.79
C ILE A 173 4.46 9.39 -9.35
N PHE A 174 4.25 9.34 -10.66
CA PHE A 174 3.72 8.19 -11.39
C PHE A 174 4.83 7.23 -11.85
N PRO A 175 4.52 5.93 -12.01
CA PRO A 175 5.50 4.93 -12.44
C PRO A 175 5.80 4.91 -13.95
N SER A 176 4.98 5.56 -14.78
CA SER A 176 5.07 5.51 -16.24
C SER A 176 4.58 6.82 -16.88
N GLU A 177 5.19 7.22 -18.00
CA GLU A 177 4.72 8.33 -18.84
C GLU A 177 3.48 7.98 -19.70
N LYS A 178 3.11 6.69 -19.75
CA LYS A 178 2.01 6.17 -20.58
C LYS A 178 0.64 6.25 -19.89
N ILE A 179 0.56 6.94 -18.78
CA ILE A 179 -0.62 7.01 -17.92
C ILE A 179 -1.45 8.24 -18.31
N ASP A 180 -2.66 8.00 -18.83
CA ASP A 180 -3.54 9.07 -19.32
C ASP A 180 -4.11 9.93 -18.18
N VAL A 181 -4.36 9.34 -17.00
CA VAL A 181 -4.90 10.06 -15.83
C VAL A 181 -3.97 11.15 -15.29
N ILE A 182 -2.70 11.16 -15.67
CA ILE A 182 -1.75 12.24 -15.32
C ILE A 182 -2.33 13.60 -15.64
N LYS A 183 -2.91 13.77 -16.84
CA LYS A 183 -3.52 15.03 -17.26
C LYS A 183 -4.69 15.45 -16.38
N VAL A 184 -5.52 14.50 -15.97
CA VAL A 184 -6.64 14.77 -15.06
C VAL A 184 -6.12 15.26 -13.70
N VAL A 185 -5.05 14.65 -13.20
CA VAL A 185 -4.40 15.05 -11.93
C VAL A 185 -3.81 16.46 -12.02
N GLU A 186 -3.23 16.82 -13.15
CA GLU A 186 -2.73 18.19 -13.41
C GLU A 186 -3.88 19.22 -13.50
N ASP A 187 -4.98 18.86 -14.13
CA ASP A 187 -6.19 19.73 -14.21
C ASP A 187 -6.82 19.97 -12.82
N LEU A 188 -6.55 19.11 -11.82
CA LEU A 188 -6.92 19.30 -10.42
C LEU A 188 -5.93 20.22 -9.64
N GLY A 189 -4.95 20.78 -10.31
CA GLY A 189 -3.96 21.70 -9.72
C GLY A 189 -2.78 21.02 -9.03
N LEU A 190 -2.61 19.72 -9.22
CA LEU A 190 -1.48 18.97 -8.69
C LEU A 190 -0.32 18.94 -9.70
N THR A 191 0.89 18.78 -9.21
CA THR A 191 2.09 18.65 -10.05
C THR A 191 2.38 17.18 -10.29
N SER A 192 2.50 16.77 -11.56
CA SER A 192 2.90 15.41 -11.90
C SER A 192 4.42 15.28 -12.13
N LYS A 193 4.96 14.14 -11.77
CA LYS A 193 6.31 13.68 -12.12
C LYS A 193 6.26 12.21 -12.48
N VAL A 194 7.26 11.74 -13.21
CA VAL A 194 7.41 10.32 -13.55
C VAL A 194 8.74 9.79 -13.04
N ALA A 195 8.69 8.64 -12.36
CA ALA A 195 9.86 7.88 -11.99
C ALA A 195 9.89 6.57 -12.79
N ASN A 196 10.99 6.31 -13.48
CA ASN A 196 11.13 5.05 -14.21
C ASN A 196 11.41 3.91 -13.23
N VAL A 197 10.38 3.13 -12.95
CA VAL A 197 10.44 1.95 -12.07
C VAL A 197 10.18 0.65 -12.84
N SER A 198 10.48 0.61 -14.14
CA SER A 198 10.18 -0.50 -15.05
C SER A 198 10.74 -1.85 -14.60
N GLU A 199 11.87 -1.87 -13.89
CA GLU A 199 12.41 -3.11 -13.34
C GLU A 199 11.58 -3.64 -12.15
N PHE A 200 11.05 -2.76 -11.31
CA PHE A 200 10.18 -3.14 -10.18
C PHE A 200 8.80 -3.60 -10.64
N LEU A 201 8.28 -3.01 -11.72
CA LEU A 201 7.03 -3.45 -12.36
C LEU A 201 7.06 -4.94 -12.74
N LYS A 202 8.22 -5.49 -13.09
CA LYS A 202 8.38 -6.93 -13.38
C LYS A 202 8.15 -7.82 -12.17
N SER A 203 8.30 -7.27 -10.97
CA SER A 203 8.02 -7.93 -9.69
C SER A 203 6.66 -7.54 -9.11
N GLY A 204 5.84 -6.81 -9.87
CA GLY A 204 4.45 -6.48 -9.51
C GLY A 204 4.27 -5.23 -8.66
N GLY A 205 5.33 -4.48 -8.33
CA GLY A 205 5.25 -3.24 -7.54
C GLY A 205 5.78 -2.02 -8.30
N ALA A 206 5.35 -0.83 -7.88
CA ALA A 206 5.76 0.43 -8.49
C ALA A 206 6.16 1.47 -7.42
N CYS A 207 5.90 2.76 -7.65
CA CYS A 207 6.40 3.85 -6.81
C CYS A 207 5.97 3.73 -5.34
N GLN A 208 4.67 3.56 -5.07
CA GLN A 208 4.14 3.49 -3.70
C GLN A 208 4.63 2.25 -2.94
N CYS A 209 4.75 1.11 -3.62
CA CYS A 209 5.26 -0.12 -3.00
C CYS A 209 6.69 0.05 -2.46
N LEU A 210 7.49 0.93 -3.07
CA LEU A 210 8.90 1.18 -2.70
C LEU A 210 9.06 2.14 -1.51
N VAL A 211 7.95 2.75 -1.02
CA VAL A 211 8.02 3.86 -0.05
C VAL A 211 7.11 3.60 1.13
N ILE A 212 7.63 3.81 2.33
CA ILE A 212 6.82 4.02 3.54
C ILE A 212 7.15 5.40 4.09
N ALA A 213 6.12 6.23 4.30
CA ALA A 213 6.30 7.52 4.95
C ALA A 213 6.57 7.30 6.43
N LEU A 214 7.62 7.94 6.92
CA LEU A 214 7.95 8.01 8.35
C LEU A 214 7.44 9.36 8.88
N ASN A 215 6.62 9.32 9.90
CA ASN A 215 6.03 10.52 10.50
C ASN A 215 7.03 11.24 11.42
#